data_8965e34f0ebd6874bda9869755d25f1c
#
_entry.id   8965e34f0ebd6874bda9869755d25f1c
#
_cell.length_a   1.000
_cell.length_b   1.000
_cell.length_c   1.000
_cell.angle_alpha   90.00
_cell.angle_beta   90.00
_cell.angle_gamma   90.00
#
_symmetry.space_group_name_H-M   'P 1'
#
loop_
_entity.id
_entity.type
_entity.pdbx_description
1 polymer ?
#
loop_
_entity_poly.entity_id
_entity_poly.type
_entity_poly.pdbx_seq_one_letter_code
_entity_poly.pdbx_strand_id
1 'polypeptide(L)'
;MNGHPLFTREIQMIRRCPTLSLHAFSMLALLIATGLIAPRDVEAQEDNAAWAALASGGHVALMRHALAPGTGDPAGFSRDDCATQRNLSTQGRAQARAIGERFRERGIAVNEVRASRWCRCLDTAELLGLGEVIPTPALDSFFRDRGAADRQTRELGELIEAWSGEGALVLVTHQVNITALTGVYPRSGEILVLAPEDGALELVGRLGN
;
A
#
# COMPACT_ATOMS: atom_id res chain seq x y z
N MET A 1 82.02 65.13 23.82
CA MET A 1 80.66 65.67 23.87
C MET A 1 79.70 64.60 23.35
N ASN A 2 78.96 64.09 24.26
CA ASN A 2 77.68 63.38 24.16
C ASN A 2 77.67 62.08 23.35
N GLY A 3 77.91 60.95 24.06
CA GLY A 3 77.50 59.62 23.63
C GLY A 3 76.15 59.25 24.17
N HIS A 4 75.41 58.52 23.38
CA HIS A 4 74.24 57.83 23.85
C HIS A 4 74.37 56.33 23.68
N PRO A 5 74.06 55.49 24.67
CA PRO A 5 74.07 54.05 24.54
C PRO A 5 72.83 53.49 23.88
N LEU A 6 73.02 52.53 23.05
CA LEU A 6 72.01 51.71 22.39
C LEU A 6 71.36 50.73 23.40
N PHE A 7 70.05 50.85 23.60
CA PHE A 7 69.29 49.86 24.34
C PHE A 7 68.79 48.78 23.38
N THR A 8 69.31 47.58 23.52
CA THR A 8 68.80 46.37 22.83
C THR A 8 67.61 45.88 23.57
N ARG A 9 66.45 45.90 22.90
CA ARG A 9 65.23 45.25 23.38
C ARG A 9 65.20 43.84 22.83
N GLU A 10 65.30 42.83 23.70
CA GLU A 10 64.96 41.43 23.40
C GLU A 10 63.42 41.32 23.27
N ILE A 11 62.98 40.82 22.12
CA ILE A 11 61.57 40.47 21.86
C ILE A 11 61.38 39.04 22.27
N GLN A 12 60.76 38.82 23.42
CA GLN A 12 60.26 37.47 23.79
C GLN A 12 59.09 37.08 22.92
N MET A 13 59.31 36.13 22.05
CA MET A 13 58.29 35.51 21.20
C MET A 13 57.50 34.48 22.02
N ILE A 14 56.33 34.90 22.56
CA ILE A 14 55.40 34.03 23.24
C ILE A 14 54.72 33.17 22.18
N ARG A 15 55.09 31.90 22.08
CA ARG A 15 54.39 30.88 21.30
C ARG A 15 53.07 30.56 22.00
N ARG A 16 51.95 31.09 21.51
CA ARG A 16 50.60 30.63 21.87
C ARG A 16 50.31 29.37 21.12
N CYS A 17 50.27 28.22 21.80
CA CYS A 17 49.62 27.00 21.30
C CYS A 17 48.13 27.24 21.20
N PRO A 18 47.48 26.96 20.06
CA PRO A 18 46.01 26.93 20.02
C PRO A 18 45.52 25.64 20.68
N THR A 19 44.86 25.77 21.82
CA THR A 19 44.07 24.69 22.41
C THR A 19 42.91 24.42 21.46
N LEU A 20 43.01 23.38 20.62
CA LEU A 20 41.86 22.88 19.86
C LEU A 20 40.83 22.40 20.86
N SER A 21 39.69 23.09 20.84
CA SER A 21 38.52 22.78 21.69
C SER A 21 37.99 21.40 21.37
N LEU A 22 38.03 20.50 22.36
CA LEU A 22 37.45 19.13 22.31
C LEU A 22 35.93 19.13 22.06
N HIS A 23 35.28 20.30 22.02
CA HIS A 23 33.83 20.44 21.86
C HIS A 23 33.35 20.33 20.40
N ALA A 24 34.25 20.48 19.41
CA ALA A 24 33.86 20.38 17.99
C ALA A 24 33.64 18.92 17.51
N PHE A 25 34.24 17.94 18.17
CA PHE A 25 34.04 16.53 17.81
C PHE A 25 32.77 15.91 18.36
N SER A 26 32.19 16.46 19.45
CA SER A 26 30.95 15.92 20.07
C SER A 26 29.68 16.27 19.29
N MET A 27 29.67 17.39 18.54
CA MET A 27 28.49 17.77 17.74
C MET A 27 28.41 17.06 16.39
N LEU A 28 29.54 16.61 15.83
CA LEU A 28 29.54 15.89 14.57
C LEU A 28 29.11 14.42 14.75
N ALA A 29 29.36 13.82 15.92
CA ALA A 29 28.92 12.45 16.24
C ALA A 29 27.40 12.35 16.48
N LEU A 30 26.74 13.44 16.89
CA LEU A 30 25.29 13.44 17.15
C LEU A 30 24.44 13.57 15.87
N LEU A 31 25.03 14.08 14.77
CA LEU A 31 24.33 14.25 13.49
C LEU A 31 24.33 12.99 12.61
N ILE A 32 25.13 11.98 12.94
CA ILE A 32 25.21 10.71 12.17
C ILE A 32 24.24 9.64 12.70
N ALA A 33 23.68 9.82 13.90
CA ALA A 33 22.76 8.86 14.51
C ALA A 33 21.28 9.01 14.07
N THR A 34 20.93 10.01 13.24
CA THR A 34 19.53 10.29 12.86
C THR A 34 19.17 9.89 11.43
N GLY A 35 19.77 8.88 10.84
CA GLY A 35 19.59 8.73 9.40
C GLY A 35 19.66 7.36 8.74
N LEU A 36 19.41 6.27 9.42
CA LEU A 36 19.26 4.97 8.74
C LEU A 36 18.01 4.24 9.24
N ILE A 37 16.84 4.82 8.96
CA ILE A 37 15.61 4.02 8.91
C ILE A 37 15.76 3.16 7.65
N ALA A 38 15.95 1.86 7.83
CA ALA A 38 16.05 0.93 6.72
C ALA A 38 14.72 0.91 5.95
N PRO A 39 14.71 0.83 4.60
CA PRO A 39 13.47 0.82 3.81
C PRO A 39 12.48 -0.29 4.21
N ARG A 40 12.96 -1.37 4.82
CA ARG A 40 12.11 -2.45 5.38
C ARG A 40 11.27 -2.02 6.58
N ASP A 41 11.76 -1.09 7.39
CA ASP A 41 11.01 -0.62 8.57
C ASP A 41 9.83 0.28 8.15
N VAL A 42 9.98 1.01 7.05
CA VAL A 42 8.90 1.86 6.48
C VAL A 42 7.80 0.99 5.88
N GLU A 43 8.14 -0.01 5.05
CA GLU A 43 7.14 -0.94 4.46
C GLU A 43 6.38 -1.71 5.55
N ALA A 44 7.07 -2.22 6.57
CA ALA A 44 6.43 -2.92 7.68
C ALA A 44 5.53 -1.99 8.51
N GLN A 45 5.85 -0.72 8.61
CA GLN A 45 5.06 0.27 9.32
C GLN A 45 3.79 0.65 8.53
N GLU A 46 3.87 0.81 7.21
CA GLU A 46 2.74 1.04 6.32
C GLU A 46 1.77 -0.16 6.31
N ASP A 47 2.29 -1.38 6.22
CA ASP A 47 1.50 -2.61 6.34
C ASP A 47 0.75 -2.66 7.68
N ASN A 48 1.41 -2.33 8.79
CA ASN A 48 0.78 -2.33 10.12
C ASN A 48 -0.32 -1.26 10.24
N ALA A 49 -0.13 -0.06 9.69
CA ALA A 49 -1.13 0.98 9.68
C ALA A 49 -2.37 0.57 8.88
N ALA A 50 -2.19 -0.02 7.69
CA ALA A 50 -3.26 -0.52 6.86
C ALA A 50 -4.07 -1.64 7.54
N TRP A 51 -3.39 -2.59 8.20
CA TRP A 51 -4.07 -3.62 9.00
C TRP A 51 -4.83 -3.05 10.19
N ALA A 52 -4.25 -2.07 10.89
CA ALA A 52 -4.90 -1.39 12.02
C ALA A 52 -6.17 -0.64 11.56
N ALA A 53 -6.13 -0.01 10.40
CA ALA A 53 -7.29 0.64 9.79
C ALA A 53 -8.41 -0.38 9.52
N LEU A 54 -8.12 -1.52 8.88
CA LEU A 54 -9.13 -2.56 8.67
C LEU A 54 -9.70 -3.11 9.99
N ALA A 55 -8.86 -3.23 11.04
CA ALA A 55 -9.30 -3.69 12.35
C ALA A 55 -10.21 -2.69 13.09
N SER A 56 -10.07 -1.40 12.81
CA SER A 56 -10.94 -0.36 13.40
C SER A 56 -12.35 -0.32 12.80
N GLY A 57 -12.57 -1.00 11.67
CA GLY A 57 -13.83 -0.98 10.94
C GLY A 57 -14.03 0.27 10.09
N GLY A 58 -15.10 0.30 9.30
CA GLY A 58 -15.43 1.41 8.41
C GLY A 58 -14.53 1.56 7.17
N HIS A 59 -13.55 0.69 7.00
CA HIS A 59 -12.58 0.73 5.89
C HIS A 59 -12.89 -0.30 4.82
N VAL A 60 -12.37 -0.06 3.62
CA VAL A 60 -12.56 -0.92 2.45
C VAL A 60 -11.25 -1.55 2.02
N ALA A 61 -11.22 -2.88 1.92
CA ALA A 61 -10.13 -3.64 1.34
C ALA A 61 -10.39 -3.86 -0.16
N LEU A 62 -9.90 -2.97 -1.01
CA LEU A 62 -10.02 -3.06 -2.47
C LEU A 62 -8.89 -3.92 -3.03
N MET A 63 -9.21 -5.15 -3.43
CA MET A 63 -8.25 -6.18 -3.80
C MET A 63 -8.27 -6.49 -5.29
N ARG A 64 -7.10 -6.55 -5.92
CA ARG A 64 -6.97 -7.23 -7.20
C ARG A 64 -7.08 -8.74 -6.99
N HIS A 65 -7.86 -9.43 -7.85
CA HIS A 65 -7.92 -10.90 -7.84
C HIS A 65 -6.54 -11.55 -7.73
N ALA A 66 -6.46 -12.71 -7.11
CA ALA A 66 -5.23 -13.48 -6.95
C ALA A 66 -4.61 -13.89 -8.30
N LEU A 67 -3.45 -14.50 -8.28
CA LEU A 67 -2.66 -14.77 -9.48
C LEU A 67 -3.42 -15.65 -10.49
N ALA A 68 -3.76 -15.02 -11.61
CA ALA A 68 -4.28 -15.64 -12.83
C ALA A 68 -3.31 -15.33 -13.97
N PRO A 69 -2.48 -16.27 -14.44
CA PRO A 69 -1.46 -16.02 -15.45
C PRO A 69 -2.03 -15.53 -16.79
N GLY A 70 -1.29 -14.69 -17.49
CA GLY A 70 -1.67 -14.13 -18.78
C GLY A 70 -2.36 -12.77 -18.68
N THR A 71 -2.82 -12.25 -19.81
CA THR A 71 -3.47 -10.94 -19.95
C THR A 71 -4.77 -11.06 -20.72
N GLY A 72 -5.83 -10.40 -20.25
CA GLY A 72 -7.16 -10.49 -20.83
C GLY A 72 -7.81 -11.84 -20.63
N ASP A 73 -8.87 -12.12 -21.37
CA ASP A 73 -9.56 -13.40 -21.42
C ASP A 73 -9.45 -13.99 -22.84
N PRO A 74 -9.53 -15.32 -23.02
CA PRO A 74 -9.43 -15.99 -24.32
C PRO A 74 -10.47 -15.50 -25.34
N ALA A 75 -10.22 -15.80 -26.62
CA ALA A 75 -11.26 -15.69 -27.64
C ALA A 75 -12.42 -16.64 -27.29
N GLY A 76 -13.66 -16.18 -27.45
CA GLY A 76 -14.85 -16.98 -27.07
C GLY A 76 -15.21 -16.88 -25.58
N PHE A 77 -14.60 -15.94 -24.83
CA PHE A 77 -14.97 -15.66 -23.46
C PHE A 77 -16.49 -15.53 -23.28
N SER A 78 -17.03 -16.28 -22.31
CA SER A 78 -18.36 -16.14 -21.74
C SER A 78 -18.25 -15.92 -20.24
N ARG A 79 -18.99 -14.95 -19.69
CA ARG A 79 -19.00 -14.71 -18.25
C ARG A 79 -19.65 -15.83 -17.47
N ASP A 80 -20.61 -16.52 -18.08
CA ASP A 80 -21.37 -17.61 -17.44
C ASP A 80 -20.70 -18.98 -17.56
N ASP A 81 -19.53 -19.05 -18.23
CA ASP A 81 -18.77 -20.27 -18.39
C ASP A 81 -17.29 -20.07 -18.02
N CYS A 82 -16.94 -20.50 -16.80
CA CYS A 82 -15.57 -20.40 -16.28
C CYS A 82 -14.53 -21.13 -17.14
N ALA A 83 -14.91 -22.18 -17.91
CA ALA A 83 -13.97 -22.89 -18.76
C ALA A 83 -13.45 -22.02 -19.92
N THR A 84 -14.18 -20.98 -20.29
CA THR A 84 -13.81 -20.01 -21.34
C THR A 84 -13.03 -18.81 -20.81
N GLN A 85 -12.77 -18.74 -19.51
CA GLN A 85 -12.13 -17.61 -18.85
C GLN A 85 -10.66 -17.87 -18.51
N ARG A 86 -9.91 -16.80 -18.29
CA ARG A 86 -8.62 -16.86 -17.64
C ARG A 86 -8.82 -17.00 -16.13
N ASN A 87 -8.47 -18.17 -15.59
CA ASN A 87 -8.74 -18.54 -14.20
C ASN A 87 -7.49 -18.48 -13.32
N LEU A 88 -7.67 -18.62 -11.99
CA LEU A 88 -6.59 -18.67 -11.03
C LEU A 88 -5.68 -19.89 -11.28
N SER A 89 -4.37 -19.67 -11.14
CA SER A 89 -3.42 -20.80 -11.05
C SER A 89 -3.52 -21.48 -9.68
N THR A 90 -2.88 -22.64 -9.53
CA THR A 90 -2.73 -23.29 -8.21
C THR A 90 -2.07 -22.35 -7.20
N GLN A 91 -1.04 -21.60 -7.63
CA GLN A 91 -0.39 -20.58 -6.79
C GLN A 91 -1.35 -19.44 -6.42
N GLY A 92 -2.20 -18.98 -7.35
CA GLY A 92 -3.20 -17.96 -7.07
C GLY A 92 -4.25 -18.44 -6.07
N ARG A 93 -4.68 -19.69 -6.15
CA ARG A 93 -5.58 -20.28 -5.15
C ARG A 93 -4.95 -20.38 -3.77
N ALA A 94 -3.68 -20.75 -3.67
CA ALA A 94 -2.93 -20.74 -2.41
C ALA A 94 -2.75 -19.31 -1.86
N GLN A 95 -2.44 -18.35 -2.73
CA GLN A 95 -2.32 -16.92 -2.39
C GLN A 95 -3.62 -16.40 -1.77
N ALA A 96 -4.79 -16.67 -2.39
CA ALA A 96 -6.06 -16.21 -1.85
C ALA A 96 -6.34 -16.77 -0.45
N ARG A 97 -6.08 -18.06 -0.21
CA ARG A 97 -6.24 -18.67 1.12
C ARG A 97 -5.33 -18.02 2.16
N ALA A 98 -4.04 -17.83 1.81
CA ALA A 98 -3.08 -17.22 2.72
C ALA A 98 -3.47 -15.77 3.09
N ILE A 99 -4.03 -15.01 2.14
CA ILE A 99 -4.56 -13.66 2.42
C ILE A 99 -5.73 -13.74 3.41
N GLY A 100 -6.69 -14.64 3.20
CA GLY A 100 -7.81 -14.85 4.12
C GLY A 100 -7.35 -15.28 5.54
N GLU A 101 -6.30 -16.09 5.64
CA GLU A 101 -5.68 -16.43 6.93
C GLU A 101 -5.13 -15.19 7.64
N ARG A 102 -4.45 -14.29 6.93
CA ARG A 102 -3.95 -13.03 7.51
C ARG A 102 -5.06 -12.16 8.08
N PHE A 103 -6.25 -12.12 7.47
CA PHE A 103 -7.42 -11.42 8.04
C PHE A 103 -7.88 -12.06 9.35
N ARG A 104 -8.01 -13.39 9.37
CA ARG A 104 -8.45 -14.14 10.57
C ARG A 104 -7.44 -14.03 11.71
N GLU A 105 -6.15 -14.19 11.43
CA GLU A 105 -5.07 -14.09 12.42
C GLU A 105 -5.02 -12.72 13.10
N ARG A 106 -5.43 -11.66 12.39
CA ARG A 106 -5.51 -10.30 12.91
C ARG A 106 -6.87 -9.94 13.51
N GLY A 107 -7.80 -10.87 13.52
CA GLY A 107 -9.14 -10.65 14.06
C GLY A 107 -9.94 -9.57 13.31
N ILE A 108 -9.67 -9.38 12.00
CA ILE A 108 -10.39 -8.38 11.20
C ILE A 108 -11.84 -8.83 11.05
N ALA A 109 -12.77 -8.03 11.57
CA ALA A 109 -14.19 -8.24 11.36
C ALA A 109 -14.55 -7.82 9.93
N VAL A 110 -14.95 -8.77 9.08
CA VAL A 110 -15.42 -8.52 7.71
C VAL A 110 -16.93 -8.64 7.70
N ASN A 111 -17.60 -7.56 7.35
CA ASN A 111 -19.07 -7.54 7.33
C ASN A 111 -19.62 -7.93 5.97
N GLU A 112 -18.89 -7.64 4.89
CA GLU A 112 -19.37 -7.91 3.54
C GLU A 112 -18.21 -8.22 2.61
N VAL A 113 -18.43 -9.20 1.72
CA VAL A 113 -17.47 -9.57 0.65
C VAL A 113 -18.18 -9.46 -0.68
N ARG A 114 -17.71 -8.59 -1.56
CA ARG A 114 -18.20 -8.44 -2.93
C ARG A 114 -17.13 -8.76 -3.94
N ALA A 115 -17.53 -9.34 -5.07
CA ALA A 115 -16.61 -9.67 -6.14
C ALA A 115 -17.17 -9.35 -7.52
N SER A 116 -16.27 -9.02 -8.45
CA SER A 116 -16.57 -9.06 -9.87
C SER A 116 -17.11 -10.42 -10.27
N ARG A 117 -18.03 -10.46 -11.22
CA ARG A 117 -18.64 -11.70 -11.73
C ARG A 117 -17.73 -12.56 -12.58
N TRP A 118 -16.45 -12.21 -12.76
CA TRP A 118 -15.42 -13.06 -13.37
C TRP A 118 -15.00 -14.18 -12.44
N CYS A 119 -14.89 -15.40 -12.95
CA CYS A 119 -14.59 -16.57 -12.13
C CYS A 119 -13.32 -16.40 -11.30
N ARG A 120 -12.26 -15.77 -11.81
CA ARG A 120 -11.03 -15.49 -11.03
C ARG A 120 -11.27 -14.57 -9.82
N CYS A 121 -12.26 -13.67 -9.88
CA CYS A 121 -12.60 -12.80 -8.76
C CYS A 121 -13.50 -13.53 -7.76
N LEU A 122 -14.51 -14.27 -8.24
CA LEU A 122 -15.35 -15.10 -7.40
C LEU A 122 -14.53 -16.17 -6.66
N ASP A 123 -13.70 -16.94 -7.39
CA ASP A 123 -12.78 -17.90 -6.80
C ASP A 123 -11.83 -17.28 -5.77
N THR A 124 -11.32 -16.06 -6.04
CA THR A 124 -10.48 -15.34 -5.06
C THR A 124 -11.27 -15.05 -3.80
N ALA A 125 -12.43 -14.43 -3.91
CA ALA A 125 -13.28 -14.04 -2.79
C ALA A 125 -13.75 -15.25 -1.96
N GLU A 126 -14.16 -16.33 -2.60
CA GLU A 126 -14.53 -17.58 -1.94
C GLU A 126 -13.35 -18.19 -1.16
N LEU A 127 -12.15 -18.20 -1.77
CA LEU A 127 -10.95 -18.77 -1.16
C LEU A 127 -10.38 -17.93 -0.02
N LEU A 128 -10.70 -16.63 0.06
CA LEU A 128 -10.44 -15.82 1.25
C LEU A 128 -11.16 -16.41 2.48
N GLY A 129 -12.36 -16.97 2.32
CA GLY A 129 -13.13 -17.57 3.41
C GLY A 129 -13.52 -16.54 4.49
N LEU A 130 -13.91 -15.33 4.07
CA LEU A 130 -14.23 -14.19 4.96
C LEU A 130 -15.72 -13.91 5.08
N GLY A 131 -16.58 -14.64 4.36
CA GLY A 131 -18.03 -14.51 4.38
C GLY A 131 -18.68 -14.94 3.07
N GLU A 132 -19.98 -14.74 2.96
CA GLU A 132 -20.74 -14.97 1.72
C GLU A 132 -20.28 -13.97 0.65
N VAL A 133 -20.07 -14.46 -0.59
CA VAL A 133 -19.61 -13.64 -1.71
C VAL A 133 -20.79 -13.10 -2.50
N ILE A 134 -20.87 -11.77 -2.62
CA ILE A 134 -21.93 -11.08 -3.38
C ILE A 134 -21.37 -10.66 -4.75
N PRO A 135 -21.80 -11.31 -5.86
CA PRO A 135 -21.42 -10.91 -7.21
C PRO A 135 -21.91 -9.50 -7.52
N THR A 136 -21.00 -8.59 -7.89
CA THR A 136 -21.31 -7.15 -8.02
C THR A 136 -20.86 -6.61 -9.38
N PRO A 137 -21.79 -6.16 -10.25
CA PRO A 137 -21.46 -5.65 -11.58
C PRO A 137 -20.50 -4.46 -11.62
N ALA A 138 -20.53 -3.54 -10.65
CA ALA A 138 -19.63 -2.40 -10.56
C ALA A 138 -18.15 -2.80 -10.46
N LEU A 139 -17.87 -4.04 -10.02
CA LEU A 139 -16.52 -4.61 -9.91
C LEU A 139 -16.06 -5.33 -11.18
N ASP A 140 -16.91 -5.46 -12.20
CA ASP A 140 -16.59 -6.18 -13.44
C ASP A 140 -15.48 -5.49 -14.24
N SER A 141 -14.68 -6.29 -14.96
CA SER A 141 -13.59 -5.76 -15.77
C SER A 141 -14.08 -5.01 -17.01
N PHE A 142 -13.68 -3.79 -17.19
CA PHE A 142 -13.85 -3.04 -18.43
C PHE A 142 -12.61 -3.11 -19.36
N PHE A 143 -11.70 -4.06 -19.13
CA PHE A 143 -10.49 -4.21 -19.93
C PHE A 143 -10.78 -4.35 -21.44
N ARG A 144 -11.84 -5.06 -21.80
CA ARG A 144 -12.29 -5.24 -23.22
C ARG A 144 -13.23 -4.15 -23.68
N ASP A 145 -13.96 -3.50 -22.79
CA ASP A 145 -14.90 -2.41 -23.08
C ASP A 145 -14.47 -1.12 -22.37
N ARG A 146 -13.50 -0.46 -22.97
CA ARG A 146 -12.96 0.81 -22.44
C ARG A 146 -14.00 1.93 -22.36
N GLY A 147 -15.09 1.84 -23.15
CA GLY A 147 -16.18 2.81 -23.09
C GLY A 147 -16.99 2.75 -21.80
N ALA A 148 -16.92 1.64 -21.07
CA ALA A 148 -17.59 1.50 -19.78
C ALA A 148 -16.77 2.07 -18.61
N ALA A 149 -15.49 2.48 -18.80
CA ALA A 149 -14.56 2.84 -17.75
C ALA A 149 -15.13 3.92 -16.80
N ASP A 150 -15.52 5.06 -17.33
CA ASP A 150 -15.99 6.20 -16.52
C ASP A 150 -17.24 5.85 -15.68
N ARG A 151 -18.18 5.14 -16.29
CA ARG A 151 -19.40 4.72 -15.59
C ARG A 151 -19.08 3.74 -14.47
N GLN A 152 -18.30 2.69 -14.75
CA GLN A 152 -17.98 1.69 -13.74
C GLN A 152 -17.07 2.24 -12.63
N THR A 153 -16.18 3.17 -12.95
CA THR A 153 -15.34 3.84 -11.93
C THR A 153 -16.20 4.67 -10.98
N ARG A 154 -17.22 5.40 -11.49
CA ARG A 154 -18.17 6.11 -10.62
C ARG A 154 -18.98 5.14 -9.77
N GLU A 155 -19.59 4.11 -10.37
CA GLU A 155 -20.38 3.11 -9.64
C GLU A 155 -19.57 2.42 -8.52
N LEU A 156 -18.28 2.15 -8.77
CA LEU A 156 -17.37 1.61 -7.76
C LEU A 156 -17.06 2.64 -6.65
N GLY A 157 -16.83 3.91 -7.01
CA GLY A 157 -16.64 5.00 -6.05
C GLY A 157 -17.86 5.16 -5.14
N GLU A 158 -19.06 5.26 -5.71
CA GLU A 158 -20.34 5.37 -4.99
C GLU A 158 -20.56 4.18 -4.04
N LEU A 159 -20.20 2.95 -4.46
CA LEU A 159 -20.29 1.76 -3.62
C LEU A 159 -19.37 1.85 -2.40
N ILE A 160 -18.15 2.39 -2.56
CA ILE A 160 -17.19 2.56 -1.48
C ILE A 160 -17.63 3.70 -0.56
N GLU A 161 -18.01 4.84 -1.10
CA GLU A 161 -18.49 6.02 -0.34
C GLU A 161 -19.74 5.72 0.48
N ALA A 162 -20.62 4.87 -0.03
CA ALA A 162 -21.81 4.43 0.69
C ALA A 162 -21.52 3.45 1.84
N TRP A 163 -20.30 2.98 1.99
CA TRP A 163 -19.95 2.04 3.05
C TRP A 163 -19.88 2.74 4.41
N SER A 164 -20.74 2.30 5.32
CA SER A 164 -20.83 2.79 6.70
C SER A 164 -20.90 1.64 7.73
N GLY A 165 -20.48 0.43 7.32
CA GLY A 165 -20.52 -0.75 8.18
C GLY A 165 -19.48 -0.69 9.31
N GLU A 166 -19.79 -1.35 10.43
CA GLU A 166 -18.91 -1.40 11.60
C GLU A 166 -17.60 -2.21 11.35
N GLY A 167 -17.60 -3.14 10.37
CA GLY A 167 -16.44 -3.93 9.99
C GLY A 167 -15.82 -3.48 8.67
N ALA A 168 -14.97 -4.32 8.10
CA ALA A 168 -14.38 -4.09 6.80
C ALA A 168 -15.31 -4.55 5.66
N LEU A 169 -15.30 -3.80 4.55
CA LEU A 169 -15.83 -4.22 3.25
C LEU A 169 -14.69 -4.77 2.40
N VAL A 170 -14.81 -6.00 1.91
CA VAL A 170 -13.82 -6.61 1.00
C VAL A 170 -14.37 -6.59 -0.42
N LEU A 171 -13.65 -5.95 -1.34
CA LEU A 171 -14.00 -5.82 -2.75
C LEU A 171 -12.94 -6.49 -3.62
N VAL A 172 -13.29 -7.59 -4.31
CA VAL A 172 -12.38 -8.29 -5.23
C VAL A 172 -12.69 -7.92 -6.68
N THR A 173 -11.74 -7.26 -7.32
CA THR A 173 -11.90 -6.72 -8.68
C THR A 173 -10.64 -6.90 -9.54
N HIS A 174 -10.49 -6.10 -10.57
CA HIS A 174 -9.43 -6.16 -11.58
C HIS A 174 -8.48 -4.97 -11.49
N GLN A 175 -7.28 -5.16 -12.01
CA GLN A 175 -6.28 -4.08 -12.06
C GLN A 175 -6.82 -2.82 -12.73
N VAL A 176 -7.56 -2.94 -13.83
CA VAL A 176 -8.09 -1.76 -14.57
C VAL A 176 -9.06 -0.92 -13.74
N ASN A 177 -9.91 -1.57 -12.93
CA ASN A 177 -10.85 -0.89 -12.05
C ASN A 177 -10.12 -0.16 -10.92
N ILE A 178 -9.16 -0.83 -10.27
CA ILE A 178 -8.38 -0.23 -9.19
C ILE A 178 -7.56 0.95 -9.71
N THR A 179 -6.88 0.79 -10.86
CA THR A 179 -6.05 1.86 -11.42
C THR A 179 -6.90 3.05 -11.87
N ALA A 180 -8.09 2.84 -12.44
CA ALA A 180 -8.96 3.93 -12.84
C ALA A 180 -9.48 4.73 -11.64
N LEU A 181 -9.79 4.05 -10.52
CA LEU A 181 -10.29 4.69 -9.32
C LEU A 181 -9.20 5.40 -8.51
N THR A 182 -8.01 4.80 -8.38
CA THR A 182 -7.00 5.22 -7.39
C THR A 182 -5.69 5.72 -8.02
N GLY A 183 -5.49 5.53 -9.31
CA GLY A 183 -4.19 5.77 -9.97
C GLY A 183 -3.13 4.68 -9.67
N VAL A 184 -3.37 3.77 -8.74
CA VAL A 184 -2.41 2.74 -8.34
C VAL A 184 -2.51 1.51 -9.26
N TYR A 185 -1.35 0.96 -9.62
CA TYR A 185 -1.24 -0.27 -10.41
C TYR A 185 -0.95 -1.47 -9.49
N PRO A 186 -1.98 -2.19 -9.00
CA PRO A 186 -1.76 -3.24 -8.01
C PRO A 186 -1.21 -4.52 -8.61
N ARG A 187 -0.41 -5.27 -7.83
CA ARG A 187 -0.02 -6.65 -8.12
C ARG A 187 -1.20 -7.61 -7.90
N SER A 188 -1.12 -8.84 -8.42
CA SER A 188 -2.13 -9.87 -8.13
C SER A 188 -2.18 -10.17 -6.64
N GLY A 189 -3.36 -10.15 -6.05
CA GLY A 189 -3.58 -10.36 -4.62
C GLY A 189 -3.26 -9.15 -3.73
N GLU A 190 -2.80 -8.05 -4.30
CA GLU A 190 -2.55 -6.83 -3.53
C GLU A 190 -3.86 -6.15 -3.15
N ILE A 191 -3.90 -5.61 -1.93
CA ILE A 191 -5.03 -4.90 -1.34
C ILE A 191 -4.65 -3.44 -1.13
N LEU A 192 -5.51 -2.54 -1.59
CA LEU A 192 -5.50 -1.14 -1.21
C LEU A 192 -6.52 -0.95 -0.09
N VAL A 193 -6.10 -0.40 1.03
CA VAL A 193 -6.99 -0.05 2.14
C VAL A 193 -7.44 1.39 1.96
N LEU A 194 -8.74 1.57 1.81
CA LEU A 194 -9.36 2.87 1.54
C LEU A 194 -10.26 3.27 2.71
N ALA A 195 -10.21 4.55 3.08
CA ALA A 195 -11.17 5.20 3.95
C ALA A 195 -12.15 6.02 3.10
N PRO A 196 -13.48 5.82 3.21
CA PRO A 196 -14.45 6.75 2.66
C PRO A 196 -14.47 8.01 3.55
N GLU A 197 -14.15 9.17 2.99
CA GLU A 197 -14.19 10.46 3.68
C GLU A 197 -14.96 11.48 2.84
N ASP A 198 -16.03 12.06 3.37
CA ASP A 198 -16.81 13.22 2.86
C ASP A 198 -16.74 13.49 1.34
N GLY A 199 -17.00 12.47 0.51
CA GLY A 199 -16.99 12.57 -0.96
C GLY A 199 -15.59 12.39 -1.59
N ALA A 200 -14.60 11.91 -0.82
CA ALA A 200 -13.27 11.53 -1.31
C ALA A 200 -12.92 10.10 -0.84
N LEU A 201 -11.96 9.49 -1.51
CA LEU A 201 -11.40 8.20 -1.11
C LEU A 201 -9.95 8.41 -0.68
N GLU A 202 -9.65 8.22 0.59
CA GLU A 202 -8.28 8.24 1.09
C GLU A 202 -7.63 6.86 0.95
N LEU A 203 -6.43 6.80 0.38
CA LEU A 203 -5.60 5.60 0.39
C LEU A 203 -4.81 5.55 1.72
N VAL A 204 -5.28 4.75 2.67
CA VAL A 204 -4.65 4.57 3.99
C VAL A 204 -3.36 3.77 3.90
N GLY A 205 -3.30 2.77 3.00
CA GLY A 205 -2.11 1.97 2.79
C GLY A 205 -2.33 0.81 1.83
N ARG A 206 -1.27 0.04 1.61
CA ARG A 206 -1.25 -1.08 0.67
C ARG A 206 -0.75 -2.33 1.38
N LEU A 207 -1.43 -3.45 1.17
CA LEU A 207 -1.05 -4.74 1.73
C LEU A 207 -0.54 -5.63 0.60
N GLY A 208 0.76 -5.81 0.54
CA GLY A 208 1.43 -6.74 -0.36
C GLY A 208 1.35 -8.18 0.14
N ASN A 209 1.81 -9.12 -0.71
CA ASN A 209 1.95 -10.55 -0.39
C ASN A 209 3.41 -10.88 -0.11
#